data_ebfd3cfaccd407e96bd6d83f19d77626
#
_entry.id   ebfd3cfaccd407e96bd6d83f19d77626
#
_cell.length_a   1.000
_cell.length_b   1.000
_cell.length_c   1.000
_cell.angle_alpha   90.00
_cell.angle_beta   90.00
_cell.angle_gamma   90.00
#
_symmetry.space_group_name_H-M   'P 1'
#
loop_
_entity.id
_entity.type
_entity.pdbx_description
1 polymer ?
#
loop_
_entity_poly.entity_id
_entity_poly.type
_entity_poly.pdbx_seq_one_letter_code
_entity_poly.pdbx_strand_id
1 'polypeptide(L)' 'MLEVPAPMSGSILELLVSVGTEVSAGQELIVLESMKMEIPVEFPVAGTVSEILISVEDAVEEGETILRIEES' A
#
# COMPACT_ATOMS: atom_id res chain seq x y z
N MET A 1 9.18 -2.90 12.19
CA MET A 1 8.10 -2.56 11.25
C MET A 1 8.52 -2.86 9.83
N LEU A 2 7.61 -3.38 9.04
CA LEU A 2 7.88 -3.69 7.65
C LEU A 2 7.39 -2.56 6.76
N GLU A 3 8.17 -2.23 5.75
CA GLU A 3 7.80 -1.19 4.78
C GLU A 3 7.19 -1.82 3.55
N VAL A 4 6.11 -1.24 3.07
CA VAL A 4 5.44 -1.69 1.85
C VAL A 4 5.85 -0.73 0.74
N PRO A 5 6.63 -1.19 -0.25
CA PRO A 5 7.06 -0.33 -1.34
C PRO A 5 6.03 -0.29 -2.46
N ALA A 6 6.00 0.80 -3.18
CA ALA A 6 5.20 0.87 -4.40
C ALA A 6 5.83 -0.06 -5.45
N PRO A 7 5.04 -0.90 -6.11
CA PRO A 7 5.58 -1.84 -7.10
C PRO A 7 5.97 -1.17 -8.40
N MET A 8 5.48 0.04 -8.64
CA MET A 8 5.82 0.82 -9.82
C MET A 8 5.38 2.25 -9.61
N SER A 9 5.80 3.15 -10.49
CA SER A 9 5.40 4.54 -10.45
C SER A 9 3.94 4.68 -10.87
N GLY A 10 3.20 5.56 -10.23
CA GLY A 10 1.80 5.79 -10.56
C GLY A 10 1.15 6.70 -9.55
N SER A 11 -0.18 6.71 -9.55
CA SER A 11 -0.99 7.51 -8.62
C SER A 11 -1.79 6.58 -7.72
N ILE A 12 -2.02 7.01 -6.49
CA ILE A 12 -2.85 6.25 -5.56
C ILE A 12 -4.31 6.45 -5.98
N LEU A 13 -4.94 5.39 -6.46
CA LEU A 13 -6.32 5.43 -6.92
C LEU A 13 -7.28 5.21 -5.75
N GLU A 14 -6.95 4.26 -4.88
CA GLU A 14 -7.82 3.88 -3.78
C GLU A 14 -7.00 3.39 -2.61
N LEU A 15 -7.42 3.75 -1.39
CA LEU A 15 -6.79 3.30 -0.17
C LEU A 15 -7.81 2.41 0.55
N LEU A 16 -7.47 1.13 0.69
CA LEU A 16 -8.39 0.11 1.19
C LEU A 16 -8.25 -0.16 2.68
N VAL A 17 -7.27 0.45 3.34
CA VAL A 17 -6.98 0.22 4.76
C VAL A 17 -6.74 1.55 5.47
N SER A 18 -6.78 1.49 6.81
CA SER A 18 -6.50 2.64 7.66
C SER A 18 -5.46 2.26 8.70
N VAL A 19 -4.89 3.24 9.37
CA VAL A 19 -4.01 2.98 10.52
C VAL A 19 -4.80 2.18 11.55
N GLY A 20 -4.22 1.08 12.02
CA GLY A 20 -4.86 0.18 12.97
C GLY A 20 -5.61 -0.98 12.34
N THR A 21 -5.76 -1.00 11.01
CA THR A 21 -6.42 -2.11 10.32
C THR A 21 -5.53 -3.34 10.37
N GLU A 22 -6.11 -4.47 10.73
CA GLU A 22 -5.42 -5.75 10.65
C GLU A 22 -5.54 -6.28 9.23
N VAL A 23 -4.43 -6.73 8.66
CA VAL A 23 -4.37 -7.24 7.29
C VAL A 23 -3.84 -8.65 7.28
N SER A 24 -4.33 -9.43 6.31
CA SER A 24 -3.86 -10.79 6.08
C SER A 24 -2.82 -10.80 4.97
N ALA A 25 -2.00 -11.83 4.95
CA ALA A 25 -1.03 -12.00 3.87
C ALA A 25 -1.78 -12.06 2.53
N GLY A 26 -1.33 -11.30 1.54
CA GLY A 26 -1.94 -11.26 0.23
C GLY A 26 -3.18 -10.39 0.11
N GLN A 27 -3.59 -9.73 1.19
CA GLN A 27 -4.72 -8.82 1.15
C GLN A 27 -4.35 -7.56 0.39
N GLU A 28 -5.27 -7.05 -0.44
CA GLU A 28 -5.04 -5.80 -1.16
C GLU A 28 -5.10 -4.62 -0.18
N LEU A 29 -4.10 -3.77 -0.24
CA LEU A 29 -3.98 -2.63 0.67
C LEU A 29 -4.31 -1.32 -0.02
N ILE A 30 -3.91 -1.17 -1.25
CA ILE A 30 -4.02 0.05 -2.03
C ILE A 30 -4.24 -0.37 -3.49
N VAL A 31 -4.98 0.45 -4.23
CA VAL A 31 -5.05 0.31 -5.68
C VAL A 31 -4.27 1.47 -6.28
N LEU A 32 -3.32 1.13 -7.12
CA LEU A 32 -2.44 2.08 -7.79
C LEU A 32 -2.84 2.17 -9.26
N GLU A 33 -2.91 3.37 -9.81
CA GLU A 33 -3.16 3.56 -11.23
C GLU A 33 -1.84 3.89 -11.93
N SER A 34 -1.51 3.11 -12.95
CA SER A 34 -0.33 3.36 -13.76
C SER A 34 -0.65 3.00 -15.20
N MET A 35 -0.36 3.89 -16.14
CA MET A 35 -0.57 3.67 -17.56
C MET A 35 -2.01 3.24 -17.88
N LYS A 36 -2.98 3.86 -17.21
CA LYS A 36 -4.42 3.58 -17.34
C LYS A 36 -4.82 2.17 -16.89
N MET A 37 -3.99 1.53 -16.07
CA MET A 37 -4.29 0.23 -15.48
C MET A 37 -4.40 0.37 -13.97
N GLU A 38 -5.31 -0.40 -13.38
CA GLU A 38 -5.45 -0.48 -11.94
C GLU A 38 -4.61 -1.65 -11.44
N ILE A 39 -3.73 -1.38 -10.52
CA ILE A 39 -2.78 -2.37 -10.00
C ILE A 39 -2.98 -2.48 -8.51
N PRO A 40 -3.45 -3.64 -8.00
CA PRO A 40 -3.58 -3.80 -6.55
C PRO A 40 -2.21 -4.00 -5.93
N VAL A 41 -2.01 -3.39 -4.77
CA VAL A 41 -0.78 -3.55 -4.00
C VAL A 41 -1.11 -4.44 -2.82
N GLU A 42 -0.42 -5.58 -2.74
CA GLU A 42 -0.57 -6.56 -1.68
C GLU A 42 0.74 -6.68 -0.93
N PHE A 43 0.66 -7.20 0.29
CA PHE A 43 1.86 -7.48 1.05
C PHE A 43 1.81 -8.94 1.50
N PRO A 44 2.94 -9.66 1.44
CA PRO A 44 2.94 -11.11 1.68
C PRO A 44 2.88 -11.52 3.15
N VAL A 45 2.84 -10.58 4.07
CA VAL A 45 2.89 -10.86 5.50
C VAL A 45 1.68 -10.24 6.19
N ALA A 46 1.08 -10.99 7.12
CA ALA A 46 -0.01 -10.48 7.94
C ALA A 46 0.51 -9.53 9.01
N GLY A 47 -0.30 -8.55 9.38
CA GLY A 47 0.09 -7.60 10.41
C GLY A 47 -0.96 -6.52 10.61
N THR A 48 -0.55 -5.43 11.25
CA THR A 48 -1.42 -4.29 11.51
C THR A 48 -0.80 -3.06 10.85
N VAL A 49 -1.62 -2.29 10.14
CA VAL A 49 -1.14 -1.05 9.52
C VAL A 49 -0.77 -0.07 10.61
N SER A 50 0.50 0.30 10.69
CA SER A 50 1.00 1.21 11.71
C SER A 50 1.13 2.63 11.20
N GLU A 51 1.39 2.82 9.90
CA GLU A 51 1.55 4.15 9.34
C GLU A 51 1.19 4.13 7.86
N ILE A 52 0.52 5.20 7.41
CA ILE A 52 0.19 5.40 6.01
C ILE A 52 0.88 6.68 5.56
N LEU A 53 1.73 6.58 4.56
CA LEU A 53 2.61 7.68 4.14
C LEU A 53 2.09 8.43 2.90
N ILE A 54 0.94 8.00 2.38
CA ILE A 54 0.37 8.56 1.14
C ILE A 54 -1.11 8.82 1.33
N SER A 55 -1.69 9.56 0.38
CA SER A 55 -3.13 9.81 0.31
C SER A 55 -3.62 9.49 -1.09
N VAL A 56 -4.95 9.33 -1.22
CA VAL A 56 -5.56 9.14 -2.53
C VAL A 56 -5.18 10.31 -3.43
N GLU A 57 -4.85 9.99 -4.67
CA GLU A 57 -4.40 10.90 -5.73
C GLU A 57 -2.93 11.32 -5.63
N ASP A 58 -2.21 10.91 -4.59
CA ASP A 58 -0.78 11.15 -4.51
C ASP A 58 -0.04 10.39 -5.61
N ALA A 59 1.00 11.01 -6.16
CA ALA A 59 1.89 10.34 -7.09
C ALA A 59 3.00 9.65 -6.30
N VAL A 60 3.34 8.43 -6.69
CA VAL A 60 4.42 7.68 -6.05
C VAL A 60 5.37 7.13 -7.09
N GLU A 61 6.59 6.84 -6.67
CA GLU A 61 7.61 6.24 -7.52
C GLU A 61 7.87 4.81 -7.07
N GLU A 62 8.32 3.98 -8.01
CA GLU A 62 8.67 2.60 -7.72
C GLU A 62 9.69 2.55 -6.58
N GLY A 63 9.41 1.69 -5.59
CA GLY A 63 10.29 1.54 -4.42
C GLY A 63 10.01 2.50 -3.29
N GLU A 64 9.19 3.52 -3.52
CA GLU A 64 8.83 4.47 -2.47
C GLU A 64 7.97 3.76 -1.41
N THR A 65 8.27 3.97 -0.13
CA THR A 65 7.49 3.36 0.95
C THR A 65 6.13 4.05 1.05
N ILE A 66 5.06 3.29 0.90
CA ILE A 66 3.70 3.82 0.93
C ILE A 66 2.97 3.53 2.24
N LEU A 67 3.29 2.41 2.88
CA LEU A 67 2.72 2.02 4.16
C LEU A 67 3.80 1.38 5.03
N ARG A 68 3.54 1.37 6.34
CA ARG A 68 4.32 0.56 7.27
C ARG A 68 3.37 -0.38 8.01
N ILE A 69 3.80 -1.62 8.15
CA ILE A 69 3.02 -2.67 8.79
C ILE A 69 3.81 -3.25 9.94
N GLU A 70 3.16 -3.38 11.09
CA GLU A 70 3.73 -4.09 12.22
C GLU A 70 3.34 -5.55 12.08
N GLU A 71 4.32 -6.41 11.94
CA GLU A 71 4.10 -7.83 11.71
C GLU A 71 3.47 -8.49 12.94
N SER A 72 2.47 -9.34 12.69
CA SER A 72 1.81 -10.08 13.78
C SER A 72 2.63 -11.27 14.23
#